data_77c8a37ef464b45bf81eecf9da8be312
#
_entry.id   77c8a37ef464b45bf81eecf9da8be312
#
_cell.length_a   1.000
_cell.length_b   1.000
_cell.length_c   1.000
_cell.angle_alpha   90.00
_cell.angle_beta   90.00
_cell.angle_gamma   90.00
#
_symmetry.space_group_name_H-M   'P 1'
#
loop_
_entity.id
_entity.type
_entity.pdbx_description
1 polymer ?
#
loop_
_entity_poly.entity_id
_entity_poly.type
_entity_poly.pdbx_seq_one_letter_code
_entity_poly.pdbx_strand_id
1 'polypeptide(L)'
;MENFAITIARQYGSGGRTVGKMLAEKLAVPFYDKQIIQLASDESGIDVKLFGQVEGGMSVKPSLFNKSGLYKGELIPPTDKGFISDENLFNYQAKVVTDLADKESCVIVGRCVNYVFKDRPNTLRVFVHAPWDFRVEKSRGKISGGDEEIEKFLRKDDKRKQEYYRRFAGGDWSDATNYDLCLNAGKLGFEKCVEAILAQMEVMGIGK
;
A
#
# COMPACT_ATOMS: atom_id res chain seq x y z
N MET A 1 8.54 20.30 -13.90
CA MET A 1 8.94 19.10 -13.15
C MET A 1 7.87 18.04 -13.39
N GLU A 2 8.28 16.82 -13.70
CA GLU A 2 7.33 15.71 -13.81
C GLU A 2 6.87 15.28 -12.40
N ASN A 3 5.60 14.88 -12.29
CA ASN A 3 5.06 14.38 -11.02
C ASN A 3 5.80 13.10 -10.59
N PHE A 4 6.06 12.97 -9.30
CA PHE A 4 6.66 11.79 -8.70
C PHE A 4 5.71 11.09 -7.73
N ALA A 5 5.93 9.80 -7.52
CA ALA A 5 5.19 9.03 -6.54
C ALA A 5 6.14 8.31 -5.57
N ILE A 6 5.84 8.35 -4.27
CA ILE A 6 6.53 7.53 -3.28
C ILE A 6 5.53 6.53 -2.71
N THR A 7 5.78 5.25 -2.92
CA THR A 7 4.91 4.19 -2.39
C THR A 7 5.54 3.57 -1.16
N ILE A 8 4.77 3.40 -0.08
CA ILE A 8 5.27 2.84 1.18
C ILE A 8 4.47 1.58 1.54
N ALA A 9 5.06 0.41 1.30
CA ALA A 9 4.61 -0.83 1.92
C ALA A 9 5.17 -0.94 3.34
N ARG A 10 4.44 -1.55 4.26
CA ARG A 10 4.83 -1.53 5.68
C ARG A 10 4.22 -2.69 6.48
N GLN A 11 4.94 -3.17 7.47
CA GLN A 11 4.41 -4.01 8.54
C GLN A 11 3.54 -3.18 9.50
N TYR A 12 2.53 -3.79 10.13
CA TYR A 12 1.81 -3.11 11.21
C TYR A 12 2.76 -2.92 12.42
N GLY A 13 2.66 -1.78 13.07
CA GLY A 13 3.54 -1.42 14.19
C GLY A 13 4.95 -0.97 13.79
N SER A 14 5.37 -1.07 12.51
CA SER A 14 6.70 -0.59 12.08
C SER A 14 6.84 0.93 12.00
N GLY A 15 5.74 1.68 12.02
CA GLY A 15 5.78 3.14 11.86
C GLY A 15 5.75 3.64 10.42
N GLY A 16 5.67 2.75 9.41
CA GLY A 16 5.72 3.18 8.00
C GLY A 16 4.64 4.18 7.59
N ARG A 17 3.44 4.14 8.23
CA ARG A 17 2.42 5.18 8.02
C ARG A 17 2.86 6.55 8.57
N THR A 18 3.52 6.56 9.73
CA THR A 18 4.07 7.78 10.35
C THR A 18 5.18 8.36 9.48
N VAL A 19 6.12 7.52 9.04
CA VAL A 19 7.19 7.91 8.10
C VAL A 19 6.60 8.52 6.84
N GLY A 20 5.56 7.89 6.24
CA GLY A 20 4.90 8.42 5.05
C GLY A 20 4.25 9.79 5.26
N LYS A 21 3.60 10.00 6.41
CA LYS A 21 3.02 11.30 6.77
C LYS A 21 4.10 12.38 6.91
N MET A 22 5.14 12.10 7.70
CA MET A 22 6.26 13.04 7.89
C MET A 22 6.96 13.37 6.57
N LEU A 23 7.12 12.38 5.69
CA LEU A 23 7.71 12.57 4.36
C LEU A 23 6.84 13.48 3.50
N ALA A 24 5.52 13.23 3.45
CA ALA A 24 4.58 14.04 2.68
C ALA A 24 4.55 15.51 3.18
N GLU A 25 4.55 15.71 4.49
CA GLU A 25 4.64 17.03 5.11
C GLU A 25 5.95 17.74 4.73
N LYS A 26 7.09 17.03 4.77
CA LYS A 26 8.41 17.59 4.43
C LYS A 26 8.55 17.93 2.95
N LEU A 27 7.91 17.18 2.07
CA LEU A 27 7.87 17.41 0.63
C LEU A 27 6.76 18.37 0.19
N ALA A 28 5.87 18.77 1.10
CA ALA A 28 4.65 19.55 0.83
C ALA A 28 3.77 18.92 -0.27
N VAL A 29 3.60 17.59 -0.23
CA VAL A 29 2.77 16.83 -1.18
C VAL A 29 1.64 16.09 -0.46
N PRO A 30 0.54 15.74 -1.16
CA PRO A 30 -0.54 14.94 -0.60
C PRO A 30 -0.08 13.57 -0.09
N PHE A 31 -0.76 13.13 0.98
CA PHE A 31 -0.60 11.82 1.60
C PHE A 31 -1.86 11.00 1.44
N TYR A 32 -1.76 9.85 0.79
CA TYR A 32 -2.87 8.94 0.53
C TYR A 32 -2.71 7.60 1.26
N ASP A 33 -3.74 7.18 1.98
CA ASP A 33 -3.83 5.89 2.67
C ASP A 33 -5.27 5.34 2.53
N LYS A 34 -6.11 5.50 3.55
CA LYS A 34 -7.48 4.97 3.57
C LYS A 34 -8.43 5.68 2.59
N GLN A 35 -8.14 6.90 2.23
CA GLN A 35 -8.93 7.70 1.30
C GLN A 35 -9.07 7.05 -0.09
N ILE A 36 -8.09 6.24 -0.50
CA ILE A 36 -8.12 5.54 -1.79
C ILE A 36 -9.35 4.65 -1.94
N ILE A 37 -9.81 4.00 -0.86
CA ILE A 37 -11.02 3.18 -0.89
C ILE A 37 -12.25 4.04 -1.18
N GLN A 38 -12.36 5.20 -0.52
CA GLN A 38 -13.48 6.10 -0.75
C GLN A 38 -13.46 6.63 -2.18
N LEU A 39 -12.31 7.08 -2.67
CA LEU A 39 -12.15 7.55 -4.04
C LEU A 39 -12.49 6.45 -5.07
N ALA A 40 -12.08 5.21 -4.82
CA ALA A 40 -12.44 4.09 -5.70
C ALA A 40 -13.92 3.76 -5.66
N SER A 41 -14.58 3.90 -4.51
CA SER A 41 -16.04 3.79 -4.37
C SER A 41 -16.75 4.89 -5.13
N ASP A 42 -16.32 6.13 -4.98
CA ASP A 42 -16.90 7.30 -5.66
C ASP A 42 -16.75 7.20 -7.19
N GLU A 43 -15.59 6.76 -7.66
CA GLU A 43 -15.29 6.57 -9.08
C GLU A 43 -16.12 5.45 -9.71
N SER A 44 -16.26 4.32 -9.01
CA SER A 44 -16.92 3.12 -9.55
C SER A 44 -18.43 3.07 -9.31
N GLY A 45 -18.94 3.77 -8.28
CA GLY A 45 -20.28 3.60 -7.73
C GLY A 45 -20.46 2.30 -6.92
N ILE A 46 -19.39 1.57 -6.64
CA ILE A 46 -19.42 0.34 -5.83
C ILE A 46 -19.34 0.69 -4.34
N ASP A 47 -20.14 0.03 -3.50
CA ASP A 47 -20.14 0.27 -2.04
C ASP A 47 -18.72 0.14 -1.45
N VAL A 48 -18.30 1.15 -0.72
CA VAL A 48 -17.00 1.25 -0.05
C VAL A 48 -16.70 0.05 0.86
N LYS A 49 -17.72 -0.58 1.43
CA LYS A 49 -17.59 -1.78 2.28
C LYS A 49 -17.00 -2.97 1.52
N LEU A 50 -17.32 -3.13 0.23
CA LEU A 50 -16.80 -4.23 -0.59
C LEU A 50 -15.29 -4.10 -0.79
N PHE A 51 -14.78 -2.90 -1.03
CA PHE A 51 -13.34 -2.62 -1.07
C PHE A 51 -12.67 -2.98 0.27
N GLY A 52 -13.28 -2.58 1.38
CA GLY A 52 -12.80 -2.90 2.73
C GLY A 52 -12.77 -4.41 3.01
N GLN A 53 -13.75 -5.18 2.52
CA GLN A 53 -13.78 -6.63 2.65
C GLN A 53 -12.61 -7.30 1.93
N VAL A 54 -12.36 -6.94 0.67
CA VAL A 54 -11.24 -7.48 -0.12
C VAL A 54 -9.90 -7.15 0.53
N GLU A 55 -9.71 -5.90 0.95
CA GLU A 55 -8.53 -5.48 1.69
C GLU A 55 -8.41 -6.21 3.05
N GLY A 56 -9.53 -6.51 3.67
CA GLY A 56 -9.63 -7.31 4.89
C GLY A 56 -9.30 -8.79 4.71
N GLY A 57 -9.06 -9.26 3.48
CA GLY A 57 -8.79 -10.66 3.15
C GLY A 57 -10.03 -11.51 2.99
N MET A 58 -11.22 -10.90 2.95
CA MET A 58 -12.47 -11.58 2.63
C MET A 58 -12.75 -11.43 1.13
N SER A 59 -12.94 -12.57 0.44
CA SER A 59 -13.36 -12.53 -0.96
C SER A 59 -14.82 -12.11 -1.04
N VAL A 60 -15.11 -11.13 -1.90
CA VAL A 60 -16.50 -10.72 -2.20
C VAL A 60 -17.05 -11.61 -3.31
N LYS A 61 -16.32 -11.67 -4.43
CA LYS A 61 -16.60 -12.56 -5.56
C LYS A 61 -15.30 -12.87 -6.30
N PRO A 62 -14.80 -14.10 -6.27
CA PRO A 62 -13.67 -14.48 -7.11
C PRO A 62 -14.07 -14.38 -8.59
N SER A 63 -13.20 -13.84 -9.43
CA SER A 63 -13.43 -13.84 -10.86
C SER A 63 -13.38 -15.26 -11.40
N LEU A 64 -14.38 -15.64 -12.19
CA LEU A 64 -14.43 -16.93 -12.87
C LEU A 64 -13.48 -16.99 -14.09
N PHE A 65 -12.99 -15.84 -14.54
CA PHE A 65 -12.25 -15.70 -15.81
C PHE A 65 -10.76 -15.49 -15.66
N ASN A 66 -10.27 -15.16 -14.46
CA ASN A 66 -8.86 -14.84 -14.26
C ASN A 66 -8.19 -15.77 -13.24
N LYS A 67 -7.65 -16.89 -13.72
CA LYS A 67 -6.92 -17.87 -12.88
C LYS A 67 -5.62 -17.32 -12.30
N SER A 68 -5.06 -16.23 -12.84
CA SER A 68 -3.80 -15.65 -12.38
C SER A 68 -3.95 -14.58 -11.31
N GLY A 69 -5.14 -13.97 -11.16
CA GLY A 69 -5.40 -12.89 -10.19
C GLY A 69 -4.55 -11.63 -10.34
N LEU A 70 -3.58 -11.63 -11.26
CA LEU A 70 -2.63 -10.54 -11.46
C LEU A 70 -3.32 -9.31 -12.09
N TYR A 71 -2.95 -8.14 -11.62
CA TYR A 71 -3.43 -6.87 -12.16
C TYR A 71 -3.07 -6.71 -13.63
N LYS A 72 -4.09 -6.44 -14.48
CA LYS A 72 -3.96 -6.23 -15.91
C LYS A 72 -4.37 -4.83 -16.38
N GLY A 73 -4.86 -3.98 -15.48
CA GLY A 73 -5.29 -2.61 -15.80
C GLY A 73 -6.67 -2.49 -16.42
N GLU A 74 -7.39 -3.58 -16.65
CA GLU A 74 -8.70 -3.56 -17.32
C GLU A 74 -9.82 -3.39 -16.29
N LEU A 75 -10.72 -2.42 -16.53
CA LEU A 75 -11.93 -2.22 -15.73
C LEU A 75 -13.11 -3.00 -16.33
N ILE A 76 -13.87 -3.64 -15.45
CA ILE A 76 -15.10 -4.34 -15.82
C ILE A 76 -16.28 -3.37 -15.64
N PRO A 77 -17.10 -3.13 -16.68
CA PRO A 77 -18.19 -2.16 -16.62
C PRO A 77 -19.36 -2.65 -15.75
N PRO A 78 -20.26 -1.74 -15.29
CA PRO A 78 -21.41 -2.07 -14.44
C PRO A 78 -22.39 -3.09 -15.00
N THR A 79 -22.44 -3.22 -16.33
CA THR A 79 -23.30 -4.17 -17.03
C THR A 79 -22.81 -5.61 -16.98
N ASP A 80 -21.56 -5.83 -16.57
CA ASP A 80 -20.93 -7.15 -16.52
C ASP A 80 -21.10 -7.82 -15.16
N LYS A 81 -21.25 -9.15 -15.14
CA LYS A 81 -21.35 -9.96 -13.93
C LYS A 81 -20.10 -9.90 -13.04
N GLY A 82 -18.95 -9.52 -13.60
CA GLY A 82 -17.67 -9.35 -12.89
C GLY A 82 -17.49 -7.98 -12.26
N PHE A 83 -18.44 -7.06 -12.38
CA PHE A 83 -18.30 -5.67 -11.92
C PHE A 83 -17.89 -5.54 -10.45
N ILE A 84 -18.45 -6.37 -9.56
CA ILE A 84 -18.09 -6.39 -8.13
C ILE A 84 -17.09 -7.51 -7.79
N SER A 85 -16.34 -8.03 -8.75
CA SER A 85 -15.31 -9.03 -8.46
C SER A 85 -14.12 -8.41 -7.71
N ASP A 86 -13.43 -9.23 -6.93
CA ASP A 86 -12.26 -8.79 -6.16
C ASP A 86 -11.18 -8.18 -7.05
N GLU A 87 -11.00 -8.71 -8.27
CA GLU A 87 -10.07 -8.19 -9.27
C GLU A 87 -10.48 -6.81 -9.74
N ASN A 88 -11.78 -6.58 -10.02
CA ASN A 88 -12.25 -5.28 -10.47
C ASN A 88 -12.21 -4.23 -9.36
N LEU A 89 -12.49 -4.63 -8.11
CA LEU A 89 -12.29 -3.75 -6.95
C LEU A 89 -10.83 -3.31 -6.81
N PHE A 90 -9.89 -4.24 -7.04
CA PHE A 90 -8.46 -3.89 -7.08
C PHE A 90 -8.13 -2.97 -8.27
N ASN A 91 -8.68 -3.25 -9.47
CA ASN A 91 -8.45 -2.45 -10.67
C ASN A 91 -8.93 -0.99 -10.49
N TYR A 92 -10.09 -0.77 -9.86
CA TYR A 92 -10.53 0.59 -9.52
C TYR A 92 -9.59 1.30 -8.54
N GLN A 93 -9.08 0.61 -7.52
CA GLN A 93 -8.06 1.19 -6.63
C GLN A 93 -6.78 1.54 -7.39
N ALA A 94 -6.33 0.64 -8.29
CA ALA A 94 -5.15 0.87 -9.12
C ALA A 94 -5.35 2.05 -10.08
N LYS A 95 -6.53 2.18 -10.70
CA LYS A 95 -6.88 3.36 -11.51
C LYS A 95 -6.78 4.64 -10.70
N VAL A 96 -7.45 4.69 -9.55
CA VAL A 96 -7.45 5.89 -8.69
C VAL A 96 -6.04 6.31 -8.30
N VAL A 97 -5.17 5.38 -7.86
CA VAL A 97 -3.79 5.76 -7.48
C VAL A 97 -2.97 6.21 -8.69
N THR A 98 -3.24 5.68 -9.88
CA THR A 98 -2.58 6.11 -11.11
C THR A 98 -3.02 7.52 -11.48
N ASP A 99 -4.32 7.79 -11.50
CA ASP A 99 -4.88 9.11 -11.82
C ASP A 99 -4.37 10.18 -10.84
N LEU A 100 -4.26 9.85 -9.55
CA LEU A 100 -3.70 10.76 -8.53
C LEU A 100 -2.23 11.07 -8.82
N ALA A 101 -1.41 10.05 -9.10
CA ALA A 101 0.02 10.23 -9.37
C ALA A 101 0.29 10.91 -10.72
N ASP A 102 -0.62 10.82 -11.68
CA ASP A 102 -0.56 11.56 -12.95
C ASP A 102 -0.89 13.04 -12.74
N LYS A 103 -1.80 13.33 -11.83
CA LYS A 103 -2.26 14.69 -11.54
C LYS A 103 -1.27 15.48 -10.68
N GLU A 104 -0.66 14.84 -9.68
CA GLU A 104 0.19 15.50 -8.70
C GLU A 104 1.24 14.57 -8.09
N SER A 105 2.35 15.13 -7.61
CA SER A 105 3.32 14.39 -6.80
C SER A 105 2.69 13.98 -5.48
N CYS A 106 2.92 12.73 -5.00
CA CYS A 106 2.24 12.23 -3.82
C CYS A 106 3.00 11.12 -3.08
N VAL A 107 2.61 10.91 -1.83
CA VAL A 107 3.03 9.75 -1.01
C VAL A 107 1.82 8.84 -0.79
N ILE A 108 1.92 7.58 -1.18
CA ILE A 108 0.83 6.59 -1.10
C ILE A 108 1.25 5.41 -0.22
N VAL A 109 0.38 4.98 0.69
CA VAL A 109 0.72 3.93 1.66
C VAL A 109 -0.14 2.68 1.45
N GLY A 110 0.51 1.55 1.12
CA GLY A 110 -0.08 0.21 1.04
C GLY A 110 -0.75 -0.12 -0.29
N ARG A 111 -1.73 -1.04 -0.29
CA ARG A 111 -2.62 -1.43 -1.41
C ARG A 111 -1.91 -1.97 -2.65
N CYS A 112 -0.74 -2.59 -2.46
CA CYS A 112 0.10 -3.08 -3.56
C CYS A 112 0.48 -1.99 -4.58
N VAL A 113 0.47 -0.69 -4.20
CA VAL A 113 0.80 0.41 -5.13
C VAL A 113 2.24 0.29 -5.64
N ASN A 114 3.16 -0.26 -4.83
CA ASN A 114 4.51 -0.59 -5.29
C ASN A 114 4.50 -1.53 -6.52
N TYR A 115 3.53 -2.44 -6.61
CA TYR A 115 3.36 -3.31 -7.77
C TYR A 115 2.66 -2.60 -8.93
N VAL A 116 1.61 -1.83 -8.66
CA VAL A 116 0.91 -1.03 -9.68
C VAL A 116 1.89 -0.08 -10.38
N PHE A 117 2.84 0.49 -9.64
CA PHE A 117 3.83 1.46 -10.13
C PHE A 117 5.21 0.86 -10.43
N LYS A 118 5.33 -0.47 -10.56
CA LYS A 118 6.62 -1.13 -10.79
C LYS A 118 7.38 -0.62 -12.03
N ASP A 119 6.64 -0.24 -13.06
CA ASP A 119 7.17 0.24 -14.34
C ASP A 119 6.92 1.76 -14.53
N ARG A 120 6.41 2.47 -13.50
CA ARG A 120 6.15 3.90 -13.58
C ARG A 120 7.46 4.68 -13.34
N PRO A 121 7.84 5.61 -14.26
CA PRO A 121 8.97 6.50 -14.03
C PRO A 121 8.72 7.42 -12.83
N ASN A 122 9.77 8.07 -12.33
CA ASN A 122 9.72 8.98 -11.18
C ASN A 122 8.99 8.39 -9.95
N THR A 123 9.20 7.10 -9.71
CA THR A 123 8.58 6.40 -8.56
C THR A 123 9.66 5.82 -7.65
N LEU A 124 9.51 6.00 -6.34
CA LEU A 124 10.31 5.34 -5.32
C LEU A 124 9.44 4.38 -4.52
N ARG A 125 9.80 3.09 -4.56
CA ARG A 125 9.08 2.02 -3.85
C ARG A 125 9.82 1.67 -2.57
N VAL A 126 9.19 1.97 -1.43
CA VAL A 126 9.79 1.80 -0.10
C VAL A 126 9.07 0.70 0.69
N PHE A 127 9.85 -0.13 1.38
CA PHE A 127 9.33 -1.05 2.39
C PHE A 127 9.83 -0.66 3.78
N VAL A 128 8.91 -0.45 4.72
CA VAL A 128 9.23 -0.11 6.11
C VAL A 128 8.89 -1.27 7.03
N HIS A 129 9.91 -1.86 7.63
CA HIS A 129 9.79 -2.95 8.61
C HIS A 129 10.38 -2.56 9.97
N ALA A 130 10.15 -3.38 10.98
CA ALA A 130 10.79 -3.23 12.29
C ALA A 130 10.90 -4.58 13.01
N PRO A 131 11.79 -4.72 14.02
CA PRO A 131 11.85 -5.88 14.88
C PRO A 131 10.51 -6.19 15.54
N TRP A 132 10.26 -7.47 15.84
CA TRP A 132 8.99 -7.92 16.39
C TRP A 132 8.61 -7.20 17.69
N ASP A 133 9.53 -7.13 18.65
CA ASP A 133 9.29 -6.49 19.95
C ASP A 133 8.94 -5.00 19.81
N PHE A 134 9.64 -4.29 18.91
CA PHE A 134 9.32 -2.91 18.59
C PHE A 134 7.88 -2.78 18.05
N ARG A 135 7.46 -3.69 17.15
CA ARG A 135 6.12 -3.68 16.57
C ARG A 135 5.06 -3.94 17.63
N VAL A 136 5.29 -4.89 18.55
CA VAL A 136 4.40 -5.17 19.68
C VAL A 136 4.26 -3.92 20.56
N GLU A 137 5.38 -3.33 20.97
CA GLU A 137 5.39 -2.11 21.79
C GLU A 137 4.63 -0.95 21.12
N LYS A 138 4.90 -0.67 19.85
CA LYS A 138 4.23 0.40 19.08
C LYS A 138 2.76 0.13 18.78
N SER A 139 2.30 -1.08 19.05
CA SER A 139 0.89 -1.49 18.89
C SER A 139 0.10 -1.43 20.19
N ARG A 140 0.78 -1.33 21.35
CA ARG A 140 0.11 -1.12 22.64
C ARG A 140 -0.73 0.15 22.63
N GLY A 141 -1.92 0.09 23.19
CA GLY A 141 -2.90 1.18 23.21
C GLY A 141 -3.63 1.42 21.87
N LYS A 142 -3.21 0.74 20.79
CA LYS A 142 -3.92 0.76 19.48
C LYS A 142 -4.74 -0.50 19.25
N ILE A 143 -4.27 -1.61 19.81
CA ILE A 143 -4.93 -2.91 19.80
C ILE A 143 -5.41 -3.18 21.21
N SER A 144 -6.68 -3.60 21.34
CA SER A 144 -7.26 -3.97 22.63
C SER A 144 -6.68 -5.30 23.12
N GLY A 145 -6.41 -5.42 24.43
CA GLY A 145 -5.87 -6.61 25.06
C GLY A 145 -4.41 -6.49 25.47
N GLY A 146 -3.82 -7.60 25.87
CA GLY A 146 -2.41 -7.72 26.25
C GLY A 146 -1.47 -8.00 25.08
N ASP A 147 -0.20 -8.29 25.38
CA ASP A 147 0.81 -8.56 24.34
C ASP A 147 0.45 -9.79 23.49
N GLU A 148 -0.20 -10.81 24.06
CA GLU A 148 -0.62 -12.01 23.33
C GLU A 148 -1.64 -11.67 22.23
N GLU A 149 -2.65 -10.85 22.54
CA GLU A 149 -3.65 -10.39 21.57
C GLU A 149 -3.02 -9.50 20.49
N ILE A 150 -2.07 -8.64 20.89
CA ILE A 150 -1.31 -7.81 19.95
C ILE A 150 -0.51 -8.69 18.99
N GLU A 151 0.23 -9.67 19.50
CA GLU A 151 1.00 -10.60 18.66
C GLU A 151 0.12 -11.39 17.69
N LYS A 152 -1.00 -11.90 18.17
CA LYS A 152 -1.98 -12.60 17.34
C LYS A 152 -2.52 -11.70 16.22
N PHE A 153 -2.81 -10.45 16.56
CA PHE A 153 -3.23 -9.45 15.58
C PHE A 153 -2.13 -9.20 14.53
N LEU A 154 -0.88 -8.97 14.96
CA LEU A 154 0.25 -8.69 14.06
C LEU A 154 0.49 -9.85 13.08
N ARG A 155 0.46 -11.11 13.57
CA ARG A 155 0.60 -12.32 12.71
C ARG A 155 -0.53 -12.40 11.70
N LYS A 156 -1.77 -12.14 12.13
CA LYS A 156 -2.95 -12.15 11.25
C LYS A 156 -2.87 -11.05 10.19
N ASP A 157 -2.44 -9.84 10.57
CA ASP A 157 -2.32 -8.71 9.65
C ASP A 157 -1.19 -8.92 8.61
N ASP A 158 -0.03 -9.46 9.03
CA ASP A 158 1.06 -9.81 8.10
C ASP A 158 0.62 -10.89 7.12
N LYS A 159 -0.05 -11.95 7.60
CA LYS A 159 -0.61 -13.01 6.75
C LYS A 159 -1.61 -12.47 5.74
N ARG A 160 -2.53 -11.61 6.19
CA ARG A 160 -3.53 -10.96 5.33
C ARG A 160 -2.87 -10.13 4.22
N LYS A 161 -1.84 -9.32 4.54
CA LYS A 161 -1.09 -8.53 3.56
C LYS A 161 -0.35 -9.42 2.56
N GLN A 162 0.26 -10.50 3.04
CA GLN A 162 0.91 -11.49 2.20
C GLN A 162 -0.07 -12.14 1.21
N GLU A 163 -1.24 -12.54 1.68
CA GLU A 163 -2.27 -13.15 0.85
C GLU A 163 -2.81 -12.17 -0.19
N TYR A 164 -3.07 -10.92 0.23
CA TYR A 164 -3.50 -9.85 -0.66
C TYR A 164 -2.45 -9.56 -1.75
N TYR A 165 -1.19 -9.41 -1.36
CA TYR A 165 -0.11 -9.16 -2.30
C TYR A 165 0.10 -10.33 -3.27
N ARG A 166 0.13 -11.57 -2.75
CA ARG A 166 0.24 -12.77 -3.59
C ARG A 166 -0.88 -12.86 -4.61
N ARG A 167 -2.08 -12.49 -4.23
CA ARG A 167 -3.25 -12.53 -5.11
C ARG A 167 -3.13 -11.55 -6.27
N PHE A 168 -2.76 -10.31 -6.02
CA PHE A 168 -2.80 -9.24 -7.02
C PHE A 168 -1.44 -8.94 -7.67
N ALA A 169 -0.34 -9.22 -7.01
CA ALA A 169 1.03 -9.00 -7.49
C ALA A 169 1.81 -10.28 -7.80
N GLY A 170 1.36 -11.44 -7.30
CA GLY A 170 1.92 -12.75 -7.65
C GLY A 170 3.16 -13.18 -6.88
N GLY A 171 3.61 -12.41 -5.88
CA GLY A 171 4.87 -12.67 -5.16
C GLY A 171 4.75 -12.57 -3.64
N ASP A 172 5.89 -12.43 -2.99
CA ASP A 172 6.00 -12.16 -1.56
C ASP A 172 6.13 -10.65 -1.33
N TRP A 173 5.24 -10.09 -0.50
CA TRP A 173 5.23 -8.65 -0.20
C TRP A 173 6.45 -8.21 0.63
N SER A 174 7.12 -9.12 1.30
CA SER A 174 8.34 -8.88 2.08
C SER A 174 9.63 -9.09 1.30
N ASP A 175 9.54 -9.53 0.04
CA ASP A 175 10.70 -9.69 -0.83
C ASP A 175 11.29 -8.31 -1.20
N ALA A 176 12.55 -8.10 -0.81
CA ALA A 176 13.26 -6.85 -1.04
C ALA A 176 13.37 -6.46 -2.52
N THR A 177 13.31 -7.42 -3.44
CA THR A 177 13.37 -7.17 -4.89
C THR A 177 12.15 -6.41 -5.43
N ASN A 178 11.06 -6.35 -4.66
CA ASN A 178 9.88 -5.56 -5.00
C ASN A 178 10.00 -4.06 -4.65
N TYR A 179 11.13 -3.64 -4.08
CA TYR A 179 11.31 -2.29 -3.54
C TYR A 179 12.67 -1.71 -3.94
N ASP A 180 12.75 -0.40 -4.02
CA ASP A 180 13.98 0.32 -4.29
C ASP A 180 14.72 0.67 -2.99
N LEU A 181 14.00 0.66 -1.84
CA LEU A 181 14.55 0.93 -0.52
C LEU A 181 13.80 0.15 0.57
N CYS A 182 14.54 -0.57 1.42
CA CYS A 182 13.99 -1.27 2.59
C CYS A 182 14.58 -0.68 3.87
N LEU A 183 13.72 -0.24 4.81
CA LEU A 183 14.13 0.49 6.01
C LEU A 183 13.68 -0.22 7.29
N ASN A 184 14.62 -0.44 8.22
CA ASN A 184 14.34 -0.92 9.56
C ASN A 184 14.08 0.28 10.50
N ALA A 185 12.81 0.69 10.61
CA ALA A 185 12.43 1.85 11.40
C ALA A 185 12.61 1.66 12.93
N GLY A 186 12.68 0.42 13.40
CA GLY A 186 13.01 0.13 14.80
C GLY A 186 14.46 0.43 15.14
N LYS A 187 15.37 0.37 14.16
CA LYS A 187 16.79 0.73 14.34
C LYS A 187 17.08 2.19 14.02
N LEU A 188 16.45 2.72 12.99
CA LEU A 188 16.73 4.07 12.50
C LEU A 188 15.97 5.16 13.25
N GLY A 189 14.75 4.87 13.69
CA GLY A 189 13.79 5.91 14.06
C GLY A 189 13.11 6.50 12.83
N PHE A 190 12.01 7.23 13.02
CA PHE A 190 11.15 7.70 11.93
C PHE A 190 11.78 8.84 11.13
N GLU A 191 12.43 9.76 11.83
CA GLU A 191 13.11 10.92 11.25
C GLU A 191 14.22 10.48 10.28
N LYS A 192 15.08 9.55 10.70
CA LYS A 192 16.16 9.03 9.85
C LYS A 192 15.63 8.17 8.70
N CYS A 193 14.47 7.52 8.86
CA CYS A 193 13.81 6.87 7.73
C CYS A 193 13.38 7.90 6.67
N VAL A 194 12.87 9.05 7.07
CA VAL A 194 12.52 10.14 6.16
C VAL A 194 13.78 10.69 5.46
N GLU A 195 14.86 10.92 6.21
CA GLU A 195 16.15 11.37 5.64
C GLU A 195 16.70 10.38 4.60
N ALA A 196 16.65 9.08 4.91
CA ALA A 196 17.08 8.02 3.98
C ALA A 196 16.25 7.97 2.70
N ILE A 197 14.92 8.18 2.80
CA ILE A 197 14.04 8.25 1.62
C ILE A 197 14.39 9.46 0.77
N LEU A 198 14.59 10.63 1.37
CA LEU A 198 14.98 11.85 0.64
C LEU A 198 16.34 11.71 -0.05
N ALA A 199 17.32 11.11 0.62
CA ALA A 199 18.62 10.84 0.02
C ALA A 199 18.51 9.87 -1.17
N GLN A 200 17.65 8.82 -1.06
CA GLN A 200 17.43 7.89 -2.16
C GLN A 200 16.72 8.56 -3.34
N MET A 201 15.75 9.45 -3.09
CA MET A 201 15.13 10.27 -4.15
C MET A 201 16.18 11.09 -4.90
N GLU A 202 17.09 11.73 -4.18
CA GLU A 202 18.16 12.53 -4.79
C GLU A 202 19.08 11.68 -5.67
N VAL A 203 19.51 10.50 -5.18
CA VAL A 203 20.36 9.55 -5.93
C VAL A 203 19.67 9.07 -7.19
N MET A 204 18.36 8.81 -7.14
CA MET A 204 17.56 8.36 -8.29
C MET A 204 17.11 9.52 -9.21
N GLY A 205 17.35 10.77 -8.82
CA GLY A 205 16.90 11.94 -9.59
C GLY A 205 15.39 12.16 -9.57
N ILE A 206 14.68 11.61 -8.57
CA ILE A 206 13.22 11.71 -8.43
C ILE A 206 12.84 13.10 -7.92
N GLY A 207 11.90 13.77 -8.61
CA GLY A 207 11.42 15.10 -8.23
C GLY A 207 12.31 16.26 -8.71
N LYS A 208 13.20 16.00 -9.66
CA LYS A 208 14.03 17.02 -10.33
C LYS A 208 13.37 17.56 -11.60
#